data_164cb988bc9c23b3d29822fce686a578
#
_entry.id   164cb988bc9c23b3d29822fce686a578
#
_cell.length_a   1.000
_cell.length_b   1.000
_cell.length_c   1.000
_cell.angle_alpha   90.00
_cell.angle_beta   90.00
_cell.angle_gamma   90.00
#
_symmetry.space_group_name_H-M   'P 1'
#
loop_
_entity.id
_entity.type
_entity.pdbx_description
1 polymer ?
#
loop_
_entity_poly.entity_id
_entity_poly.type
_entity_poly.pdbx_seq_one_letter_code
_entity_poly.pdbx_strand_id
1 'polypeptide(L)'
;MNTKVNLCGIEIDNPVIPASGTFGFGKEFAELYDINCLGTFSFKGTTLDPRFGNPTPRIAEFTGGMLNAVGLQNPGVDHVIAHELPEMKEFFHKSVMANVSGFSIEQYVKTCEKLDKEDQVGWLEVNISCPNVHGGGMSFGTDPGCAKEVTQAVKAVTTKPVIVKISPNVTDIVAIAKAVEEGGADAVSLINTVLGMRIDLNKKKPIIANKTGGMSGPALLPLAVRMVYQVYENVSIPIVGMGGVSCAEDVIELMLAGATAVEVGAANLVDPFACKRIVEELPTVMKKYRIENLTDIIRGDH
;
A
#
# COMPACT_ATOMS: atom_id res chain seq x y z
N MET A 1 -3.55 -25.82 -8.04
CA MET A 1 -3.37 -24.89 -6.93
C MET A 1 -4.19 -23.66 -7.23
N ASN A 2 -4.92 -23.15 -6.26
CA ASN A 2 -5.76 -21.98 -6.40
C ASN A 2 -5.07 -20.77 -5.75
N THR A 3 -4.74 -19.77 -6.57
CA THR A 3 -4.12 -18.52 -6.09
C THR A 3 -5.11 -17.39 -5.89
N LYS A 4 -6.38 -17.59 -6.30
CA LYS A 4 -7.42 -16.57 -6.21
C LYS A 4 -7.73 -16.21 -4.76
N VAL A 5 -7.97 -14.93 -4.52
CA VAL A 5 -8.44 -14.41 -3.24
C VAL A 5 -9.57 -13.41 -3.45
N ASN A 6 -10.42 -13.24 -2.45
CA ASN A 6 -11.48 -12.23 -2.46
C ASN A 6 -11.07 -11.07 -1.54
N LEU A 7 -10.94 -9.88 -2.11
CA LEU A 7 -10.63 -8.66 -1.37
C LEU A 7 -11.85 -7.73 -1.36
N CYS A 8 -12.54 -7.66 -0.24
CA CYS A 8 -13.73 -6.82 -0.05
C CYS A 8 -14.83 -7.04 -1.12
N GLY A 9 -15.11 -8.31 -1.46
CA GLY A 9 -16.14 -8.66 -2.44
C GLY A 9 -15.68 -8.73 -3.89
N ILE A 10 -14.46 -8.34 -4.21
CA ILE A 10 -13.87 -8.42 -5.55
C ILE A 10 -12.85 -9.57 -5.60
N GLU A 11 -13.09 -10.56 -6.47
CA GLU A 11 -12.14 -11.65 -6.70
C GLU A 11 -10.96 -11.16 -7.55
N ILE A 12 -9.74 -11.47 -7.12
CA ILE A 12 -8.50 -11.26 -7.87
C ILE A 12 -7.77 -12.58 -8.09
N ASP A 13 -7.09 -12.72 -9.23
CA ASP A 13 -6.51 -13.99 -9.69
C ASP A 13 -5.37 -14.51 -8.80
N ASN A 14 -4.72 -13.60 -8.07
CA ASN A 14 -3.67 -13.88 -7.12
C ASN A 14 -3.54 -12.72 -6.12
N PRO A 15 -2.91 -12.92 -4.95
CA PRO A 15 -2.83 -11.93 -3.89
C PRO A 15 -1.79 -10.83 -4.12
N VAL A 16 -1.02 -10.87 -5.22
CA VAL A 16 0.14 -9.99 -5.44
C VAL A 16 -0.29 -8.65 -6.02
N ILE A 17 0.00 -7.58 -5.30
CA ILE A 17 -0.38 -6.21 -5.62
C ILE A 17 0.88 -5.33 -5.60
N PRO A 18 1.35 -4.75 -6.73
CA PRO A 18 2.35 -3.69 -6.67
C PRO A 18 1.88 -2.53 -5.80
N ALA A 19 2.72 -2.13 -4.83
CA ALA A 19 2.41 -1.09 -3.86
C ALA A 19 2.47 0.31 -4.47
N SER A 20 1.58 1.18 -4.04
CA SER A 20 1.57 2.58 -4.43
C SER A 20 2.94 3.26 -4.19
N GLY A 21 3.36 4.07 -5.16
CA GLY A 21 4.63 4.78 -5.13
C GLY A 21 5.82 4.00 -5.68
N THR A 22 5.64 2.73 -6.05
CA THR A 22 6.68 1.88 -6.64
C THR A 22 6.34 1.34 -8.03
N PHE A 23 5.14 1.63 -8.52
CA PHE A 23 4.61 1.12 -9.78
C PHE A 23 4.00 2.21 -10.68
N GLY A 24 4.09 3.49 -10.28
CA GLY A 24 3.52 4.60 -11.03
C GLY A 24 2.02 4.44 -11.27
N PHE A 25 1.62 4.59 -12.53
CA PHE A 25 0.30 4.25 -13.04
C PHE A 25 0.32 2.98 -13.91
N GLY A 26 1.41 2.20 -13.85
CA GLY A 26 1.56 0.90 -14.49
C GLY A 26 2.16 0.92 -15.90
N LYS A 27 2.18 2.07 -16.59
CA LYS A 27 2.58 2.18 -18.00
C LYS A 27 4.01 1.67 -18.24
N GLU A 28 4.98 2.15 -17.48
CA GLU A 28 6.39 1.78 -17.63
C GLU A 28 6.61 0.26 -17.42
N PHE A 29 5.80 -0.36 -16.57
CA PHE A 29 5.85 -1.81 -16.34
C PHE A 29 5.13 -2.57 -17.46
N ALA A 30 4.01 -2.04 -17.99
CA ALA A 30 3.30 -2.64 -19.12
C ALA A 30 4.16 -2.67 -20.40
N GLU A 31 5.10 -1.75 -20.56
CA GLU A 31 6.10 -1.79 -21.65
C GLU A 31 7.10 -2.94 -21.50
N LEU A 32 7.31 -3.47 -20.27
CA LEU A 32 8.27 -4.52 -19.99
C LEU A 32 7.64 -5.93 -20.02
N TYR A 33 6.39 -6.06 -19.54
CA TYR A 33 5.66 -7.32 -19.51
C TYR A 33 4.16 -7.11 -19.44
N ASP A 34 3.37 -8.16 -19.73
CA ASP A 34 1.93 -8.12 -19.55
C ASP A 34 1.57 -8.09 -18.05
N ILE A 35 1.25 -6.89 -17.56
CA ILE A 35 0.90 -6.66 -16.16
C ILE A 35 -0.48 -7.23 -15.77
N ASN A 36 -1.28 -7.75 -16.73
CA ASN A 36 -2.51 -8.46 -16.42
C ASN A 36 -2.28 -9.81 -15.70
N CYS A 37 -1.03 -10.26 -15.58
CA CYS A 37 -0.67 -11.38 -14.70
C CYS A 37 -0.88 -11.06 -13.20
N LEU A 38 -0.89 -9.79 -12.81
CA LEU A 38 -1.09 -9.34 -11.43
C LEU A 38 -2.55 -9.47 -11.00
N GLY A 39 -2.81 -9.61 -9.70
CA GLY A 39 -4.16 -9.57 -9.16
C GLY A 39 -4.83 -8.21 -9.38
N THR A 40 -4.16 -7.18 -8.97
CA THR A 40 -4.42 -5.75 -9.19
C THR A 40 -3.13 -4.98 -8.92
N PHE A 41 -3.17 -3.65 -8.98
CA PHE A 41 -2.09 -2.81 -8.44
C PHE A 41 -2.65 -1.53 -7.81
N SER A 42 -1.92 -1.03 -6.79
CA SER A 42 -2.22 0.25 -6.17
C SER A 42 -1.44 1.34 -6.90
N PHE A 43 -2.13 2.21 -7.62
CA PHE A 43 -1.47 3.25 -8.39
C PHE A 43 -0.95 4.39 -7.51
N LYS A 44 -0.20 5.29 -8.09
CA LYS A 44 0.48 6.41 -7.42
C LYS A 44 -0.46 7.19 -6.52
N GLY A 45 -0.05 7.38 -5.26
CA GLY A 45 -0.79 8.16 -4.27
C GLY A 45 -1.19 9.53 -4.81
N THR A 46 -2.49 9.74 -4.92
CA THR A 46 -3.14 10.87 -5.56
C THR A 46 -3.71 11.81 -4.51
N THR A 47 -3.47 13.10 -4.67
CA THR A 47 -4.02 14.18 -3.83
C THR A 47 -5.04 15.00 -4.61
N LEU A 48 -5.86 15.79 -3.93
CA LEU A 48 -6.86 16.65 -4.57
C LEU A 48 -6.19 17.58 -5.60
N ASP A 49 -5.13 18.26 -5.18
CA ASP A 49 -4.35 19.16 -6.03
C ASP A 49 -3.00 18.52 -6.42
N PRO A 50 -2.39 18.92 -7.56
CA PRO A 50 -1.10 18.41 -7.97
C PRO A 50 0.02 18.81 -7.00
N ARG A 51 1.07 17.95 -6.88
CA ARG A 51 2.20 18.16 -5.98
C ARG A 51 3.53 17.86 -6.68
N PHE A 52 4.50 18.73 -6.50
CA PHE A 52 5.88 18.53 -6.99
C PHE A 52 6.72 17.59 -6.10
N GLY A 53 6.26 17.35 -4.86
CA GLY A 53 7.01 16.58 -3.86
C GLY A 53 8.09 17.40 -3.15
N ASN A 54 8.92 16.69 -2.39
CA ASN A 54 10.01 17.29 -1.61
C ASN A 54 11.25 17.60 -2.47
N PRO A 55 12.14 18.51 -2.02
CA PRO A 55 13.43 18.76 -2.66
C PRO A 55 14.31 17.50 -2.73
N THR A 56 15.15 17.44 -3.77
CA THR A 56 16.19 16.40 -3.92
C THR A 56 17.48 16.77 -3.14
N PRO A 57 18.30 15.77 -2.75
CA PRO A 57 18.10 14.32 -2.87
C PRO A 57 17.01 13.83 -1.92
N ARG A 58 16.12 12.96 -2.42
CA ARG A 58 14.97 12.49 -1.65
C ARG A 58 14.83 10.95 -1.60
N ILE A 59 15.82 10.26 -2.15
CA ILE A 59 15.97 8.82 -2.15
C ILE A 59 17.43 8.49 -1.80
N ALA A 60 17.65 7.44 -1.00
CA ALA A 60 18.98 6.91 -0.70
C ALA A 60 18.89 5.42 -0.37
N GLU A 61 19.92 4.67 -0.75
CA GLU A 61 20.05 3.26 -0.42
C GLU A 61 20.73 3.04 0.93
N PHE A 62 20.43 1.92 1.56
CA PHE A 62 21.17 1.36 2.69
C PHE A 62 21.18 -0.17 2.61
N THR A 63 22.02 -0.82 3.43
CA THR A 63 22.06 -2.28 3.47
C THR A 63 20.69 -2.85 3.86
N GLY A 64 20.08 -3.60 2.96
CA GLY A 64 18.76 -4.23 3.15
C GLY A 64 17.56 -3.36 2.80
N GLY A 65 17.75 -2.18 2.15
CA GLY A 65 16.62 -1.38 1.71
C GLY A 65 16.96 0.01 1.20
N MET A 66 15.96 0.87 1.22
CA MET A 66 16.07 2.25 0.78
C MET A 66 15.32 3.21 1.71
N LEU A 67 15.80 4.46 1.75
CA LEU A 67 15.12 5.61 2.34
C LEU A 67 14.46 6.43 1.25
N ASN A 68 13.24 6.88 1.46
CA ASN A 68 12.61 7.84 0.58
C ASN A 68 11.85 8.92 1.37
N ALA A 69 11.85 10.12 0.80
CA ALA A 69 11.02 11.24 1.22
C ALA A 69 10.51 11.96 -0.04
N VAL A 70 9.83 11.24 -0.94
CA VAL A 70 9.33 11.77 -2.23
C VAL A 70 8.34 12.90 -2.03
N GLY A 71 7.50 12.85 -0.97
CA GLY A 71 6.59 13.95 -0.61
C GLY A 71 5.33 14.00 -1.47
N LEU A 72 4.79 12.84 -1.85
CA LEU A 72 3.54 12.69 -2.59
C LEU A 72 3.55 13.42 -3.95
N GLN A 73 4.65 13.40 -4.68
CA GLN A 73 4.67 13.92 -6.06
C GLN A 73 3.62 13.19 -6.89
N ASN A 74 2.63 13.94 -7.39
CA ASN A 74 1.54 13.40 -8.23
C ASN A 74 0.85 14.53 -9.00
N PRO A 75 0.13 14.23 -10.09
CA PRO A 75 -0.48 15.23 -10.96
C PRO A 75 -1.82 15.79 -10.45
N GLY A 76 -2.35 15.28 -9.32
CA GLY A 76 -3.68 15.62 -8.81
C GLY A 76 -4.80 14.76 -9.40
N VAL A 77 -5.92 14.64 -8.66
CA VAL A 77 -7.01 13.71 -9.01
C VAL A 77 -7.65 14.02 -10.34
N ASP A 78 -7.82 15.29 -10.70
CA ASP A 78 -8.46 15.66 -11.97
C ASP A 78 -7.63 15.23 -13.18
N HIS A 79 -6.30 15.35 -13.10
CA HIS A 79 -5.41 14.82 -14.12
C HIS A 79 -5.45 13.28 -14.20
N VAL A 80 -5.45 12.61 -13.04
CA VAL A 80 -5.54 11.14 -12.98
C VAL A 80 -6.81 10.65 -13.69
N ILE A 81 -7.95 11.27 -13.42
CA ILE A 81 -9.23 10.91 -14.05
C ILE A 81 -9.23 11.21 -15.55
N ALA A 82 -8.69 12.38 -15.95
CA ALA A 82 -8.74 12.80 -17.34
C ALA A 82 -7.72 12.10 -18.25
N HIS A 83 -6.59 11.63 -17.71
CA HIS A 83 -5.46 11.13 -18.51
C HIS A 83 -4.99 9.75 -18.09
N GLU A 84 -4.64 9.54 -16.80
CA GLU A 84 -3.99 8.31 -16.35
C GLU A 84 -4.93 7.10 -16.38
N LEU A 85 -6.17 7.24 -15.89
CA LEU A 85 -7.16 6.16 -15.90
C LEU A 85 -7.58 5.76 -17.33
N PRO A 86 -7.87 6.69 -18.27
CA PRO A 86 -8.14 6.32 -19.66
C PRO A 86 -6.97 5.58 -20.32
N GLU A 87 -5.73 6.05 -20.14
CA GLU A 87 -4.55 5.39 -20.69
C GLU A 87 -4.35 3.99 -20.07
N MET A 88 -4.56 3.87 -18.75
CA MET A 88 -4.43 2.61 -18.03
C MET A 88 -5.36 1.51 -18.58
N LYS A 89 -6.56 1.86 -19.01
CA LYS A 89 -7.51 0.90 -19.62
C LYS A 89 -7.00 0.25 -20.90
N GLU A 90 -6.03 0.87 -21.58
CA GLU A 90 -5.47 0.34 -22.83
C GLU A 90 -4.57 -0.88 -22.58
N PHE A 91 -3.94 -0.98 -21.38
CA PHE A 91 -2.98 -2.04 -21.07
C PHE A 91 -3.31 -2.85 -19.80
N PHE A 92 -4.23 -2.40 -18.96
CA PHE A 92 -4.67 -3.15 -17.78
C PHE A 92 -6.20 -3.26 -17.72
N HIS A 93 -6.71 -4.49 -17.79
CA HIS A 93 -8.13 -4.77 -18.03
C HIS A 93 -8.88 -5.22 -16.78
N LYS A 94 -8.28 -5.04 -15.60
CA LYS A 94 -8.85 -5.37 -14.29
C LYS A 94 -9.10 -4.11 -13.48
N SER A 95 -9.85 -4.26 -12.39
CA SER A 95 -10.00 -3.16 -11.42
C SER A 95 -8.67 -2.81 -10.78
N VAL A 96 -8.44 -1.51 -10.55
CA VAL A 96 -7.25 -0.99 -9.89
C VAL A 96 -7.59 -0.45 -8.50
N MET A 97 -6.58 -0.38 -7.65
CA MET A 97 -6.66 0.21 -6.33
C MET A 97 -6.18 1.67 -6.39
N ALA A 98 -7.05 2.60 -6.08
CA ALA A 98 -6.72 4.02 -6.07
C ALA A 98 -6.12 4.42 -4.72
N ASN A 99 -4.81 4.69 -4.67
CA ASN A 99 -4.21 5.22 -3.45
C ASN A 99 -4.50 6.71 -3.31
N VAL A 100 -5.19 7.07 -2.22
CA VAL A 100 -5.63 8.43 -1.93
C VAL A 100 -4.85 8.99 -0.76
N SER A 101 -4.30 10.18 -0.92
CA SER A 101 -3.59 10.91 0.12
C SER A 101 -4.12 12.34 0.25
N GLY A 102 -4.06 12.89 1.45
CA GLY A 102 -4.54 14.25 1.73
C GLY A 102 -3.90 14.84 2.97
N PHE A 103 -4.16 16.13 3.21
CA PHE A 103 -3.66 16.89 4.36
C PHE A 103 -4.80 17.43 5.23
N SER A 104 -6.05 17.19 4.83
CA SER A 104 -7.26 17.45 5.61
C SER A 104 -8.32 16.42 5.26
N ILE A 105 -9.28 16.21 6.15
CA ILE A 105 -10.43 15.32 5.91
C ILE A 105 -11.15 15.73 4.62
N GLU A 106 -11.35 17.03 4.40
CA GLU A 106 -11.98 17.55 3.19
C GLU A 106 -11.26 17.12 1.91
N GLN A 107 -9.92 17.13 1.89
CA GLN A 107 -9.14 16.68 0.73
C GLN A 107 -9.31 15.19 0.47
N TYR A 108 -9.29 14.35 1.51
CA TYR A 108 -9.59 12.91 1.37
C TYR A 108 -10.99 12.69 0.80
N VAL A 109 -11.99 13.32 1.39
CA VAL A 109 -13.40 13.21 0.96
C VAL A 109 -13.56 13.60 -0.51
N LYS A 110 -13.12 14.81 -0.90
CA LYS A 110 -13.26 15.28 -2.28
C LYS A 110 -12.52 14.40 -3.30
N THR A 111 -11.34 13.87 -2.93
CA THR A 111 -10.58 12.97 -3.81
C THR A 111 -11.31 11.65 -3.98
N CYS A 112 -11.81 11.08 -2.88
CA CYS A 112 -12.57 9.83 -2.91
C CYS A 112 -13.89 9.97 -3.69
N GLU A 113 -14.66 11.05 -3.49
CA GLU A 113 -15.90 11.33 -4.25
C GLU A 113 -15.68 11.38 -5.76
N LYS A 114 -14.53 11.90 -6.20
CA LYS A 114 -14.18 11.94 -7.63
C LYS A 114 -13.85 10.55 -8.15
N LEU A 115 -13.00 9.80 -7.44
CA LEU A 115 -12.56 8.46 -7.84
C LEU A 115 -13.65 7.39 -7.68
N ASP A 116 -14.65 7.61 -6.82
CA ASP A 116 -15.81 6.72 -6.67
C ASP A 116 -16.59 6.54 -7.98
N LYS A 117 -16.57 7.53 -8.85
CA LYS A 117 -17.28 7.55 -10.15
C LYS A 117 -16.55 6.80 -11.26
N GLU A 118 -15.32 6.40 -11.03
CA GLU A 118 -14.47 5.77 -12.05
C GLU A 118 -14.64 4.25 -12.04
N ASP A 119 -15.18 3.68 -13.12
CA ASP A 119 -15.52 2.25 -13.22
C ASP A 119 -14.33 1.32 -13.01
N GLN A 120 -13.13 1.70 -13.47
CA GLN A 120 -11.93 0.88 -13.32
C GLN A 120 -11.40 0.86 -11.88
N VAL A 121 -11.75 1.84 -11.05
CA VAL A 121 -11.37 1.86 -9.64
C VAL A 121 -12.23 0.86 -8.87
N GLY A 122 -11.61 -0.21 -8.37
CA GLY A 122 -12.27 -1.24 -7.56
C GLY A 122 -12.23 -0.93 -6.07
N TRP A 123 -11.15 -0.32 -5.60
CA TRP A 123 -10.93 0.02 -4.18
C TRP A 123 -10.34 1.41 -4.03
N LEU A 124 -10.63 2.04 -2.90
CA LEU A 124 -9.97 3.26 -2.45
C LEU A 124 -9.02 2.91 -1.31
N GLU A 125 -7.71 2.97 -1.56
CA GLU A 125 -6.69 2.82 -0.51
C GLU A 125 -6.38 4.18 0.11
N VAL A 126 -6.97 4.47 1.25
CA VAL A 126 -6.84 5.75 1.96
C VAL A 126 -5.57 5.75 2.80
N ASN A 127 -4.54 6.45 2.34
CA ASN A 127 -3.24 6.50 2.99
C ASN A 127 -3.22 7.60 4.06
N ILE A 128 -3.45 7.23 5.31
CA ILE A 128 -3.42 8.14 6.47
C ILE A 128 -2.04 8.25 7.13
N SER A 129 -1.02 7.61 6.55
CA SER A 129 0.34 7.52 7.12
C SER A 129 1.19 8.77 6.90
N CYS A 130 0.69 9.82 6.26
CA CYS A 130 1.48 11.00 5.95
C CYS A 130 1.74 11.83 7.22
N PRO A 131 3.02 12.04 7.65
CA PRO A 131 3.33 12.67 8.94
C PRO A 131 3.18 14.20 8.94
N ASN A 132 2.81 14.83 7.84
CA ASN A 132 2.86 16.27 7.66
C ASN A 132 1.47 16.91 7.58
N VAL A 133 0.86 17.15 8.74
CA VAL A 133 -0.19 18.15 8.87
C VAL A 133 0.45 19.47 9.28
N HIS A 134 0.74 20.35 8.32
CA HIS A 134 1.12 21.72 8.62
C HIS A 134 -0.09 22.45 9.24
N GLY A 135 0.02 22.82 10.50
CA GLY A 135 -1.02 23.60 11.18
C GLY A 135 -1.30 23.19 12.62
N GLY A 136 -0.42 22.37 13.24
CA GLY A 136 -0.56 22.01 14.67
C GLY A 136 -1.59 20.92 14.96
N GLY A 137 -2.06 20.20 13.92
CA GLY A 137 -2.96 19.06 14.07
C GLY A 137 -2.22 17.73 14.24
N MET A 138 -2.84 16.77 14.93
CA MET A 138 -2.34 15.40 15.05
C MET A 138 -2.32 14.74 13.66
N SER A 139 -1.31 13.91 13.41
CA SER A 139 -1.23 13.10 12.20
C SER A 139 -2.37 12.08 12.18
N PHE A 140 -3.16 12.01 11.10
CA PHE A 140 -4.29 11.09 10.97
C PHE A 140 -3.92 9.62 11.26
N GLY A 141 -2.70 9.22 11.00
CA GLY A 141 -2.23 7.84 11.18
C GLY A 141 -1.57 7.55 12.54
N THR A 142 -1.48 8.51 13.46
CA THR A 142 -0.85 8.32 14.77
C THR A 142 -1.80 8.46 15.96
N ASP A 143 -3.02 8.94 15.72
CA ASP A 143 -4.08 9.07 16.71
C ASP A 143 -5.30 8.25 16.28
N PRO A 144 -5.80 7.33 17.14
CA PRO A 144 -6.95 6.49 16.80
C PRO A 144 -8.23 7.30 16.51
N GLY A 145 -8.47 8.40 17.23
CA GLY A 145 -9.64 9.24 17.03
C GLY A 145 -9.63 9.90 15.64
N CYS A 146 -8.49 10.47 15.26
CA CYS A 146 -8.31 11.06 13.92
C CYS A 146 -8.39 10.00 12.81
N ALA A 147 -7.83 8.80 13.01
CA ALA A 147 -7.93 7.71 12.07
C ALA A 147 -9.38 7.26 11.84
N LYS A 148 -10.16 7.15 12.92
CA LYS A 148 -11.60 6.86 12.85
C LYS A 148 -12.37 7.95 12.11
N GLU A 149 -12.13 9.22 12.45
CA GLU A 149 -12.86 10.37 11.87
C GLU A 149 -12.65 10.45 10.35
N VAL A 150 -11.41 10.36 9.86
CA VAL A 150 -11.14 10.39 8.41
C VAL A 150 -11.75 9.18 7.70
N THR A 151 -11.73 8.01 8.32
CA THR A 151 -12.34 6.80 7.76
C THR A 151 -13.85 6.96 7.62
N GLN A 152 -14.54 7.43 8.68
CA GLN A 152 -15.98 7.69 8.65
C GLN A 152 -16.36 8.71 7.57
N ALA A 153 -15.60 9.80 7.47
CA ALA A 153 -15.85 10.84 6.48
C ALA A 153 -15.71 10.32 5.04
N VAL A 154 -14.72 9.50 4.77
CA VAL A 154 -14.54 8.87 3.44
C VAL A 154 -15.65 7.85 3.18
N LYS A 155 -15.97 6.99 4.13
CA LYS A 155 -17.04 5.98 3.97
C LYS A 155 -18.40 6.60 3.70
N ALA A 156 -18.66 7.79 4.19
CA ALA A 156 -19.94 8.49 3.98
C ALA A 156 -20.15 8.94 2.53
N VAL A 157 -19.10 9.02 1.70
CA VAL A 157 -19.13 9.61 0.35
C VAL A 157 -18.76 8.64 -0.76
N THR A 158 -18.48 7.36 -0.46
CA THR A 158 -18.12 6.36 -1.45
C THR A 158 -18.95 5.10 -1.31
N THR A 159 -19.23 4.47 -2.45
CA THR A 159 -19.83 3.15 -2.55
C THR A 159 -18.79 2.03 -2.70
N LYS A 160 -17.55 2.40 -3.05
CA LYS A 160 -16.45 1.46 -3.23
C LYS A 160 -15.88 0.99 -1.89
N PRO A 161 -15.30 -0.20 -1.84
CA PRO A 161 -14.54 -0.66 -0.68
C PRO A 161 -13.42 0.32 -0.31
N VAL A 162 -13.35 0.66 0.99
CA VAL A 162 -12.31 1.53 1.55
C VAL A 162 -11.31 0.69 2.32
N ILE A 163 -10.07 0.72 1.87
CA ILE A 163 -8.92 0.10 2.54
C ILE A 163 -8.11 1.22 3.19
N VAL A 164 -7.91 1.19 4.49
CA VAL A 164 -7.14 2.25 5.17
C VAL A 164 -5.71 1.81 5.38
N LYS A 165 -4.76 2.56 4.78
CA LYS A 165 -3.32 2.28 4.89
C LYS A 165 -2.72 2.97 6.10
N ILE A 166 -2.26 2.15 7.06
CA ILE A 166 -1.78 2.62 8.37
C ILE A 166 -0.26 2.58 8.49
N SER A 167 0.25 3.41 9.41
CA SER A 167 1.68 3.61 9.67
C SER A 167 2.22 2.66 10.74
N PRO A 168 3.44 2.12 10.58
CA PRO A 168 4.12 1.40 11.65
C PRO A 168 4.73 2.32 12.72
N ASN A 169 4.74 3.64 12.49
CA ASN A 169 5.42 4.61 13.35
C ASN A 169 4.52 5.05 14.53
N VAL A 170 3.95 4.07 15.20
CA VAL A 170 3.06 4.22 16.35
C VAL A 170 3.46 3.27 17.46
N THR A 171 3.08 3.57 18.70
CA THR A 171 3.34 2.69 19.83
C THR A 171 2.44 1.44 19.78
N ASP A 172 1.19 1.61 19.37
CA ASP A 172 0.17 0.55 19.28
C ASP A 172 -0.53 0.62 17.92
N ILE A 173 -0.14 -0.27 17.01
CA ILE A 173 -0.75 -0.35 15.68
C ILE A 173 -2.14 -0.97 15.73
N VAL A 174 -2.41 -1.82 16.74
CA VAL A 174 -3.72 -2.46 16.92
C VAL A 174 -4.78 -1.42 17.28
N ALA A 175 -4.44 -0.43 18.11
CA ALA A 175 -5.36 0.66 18.44
C ALA A 175 -5.77 1.46 17.19
N ILE A 176 -4.84 1.71 16.26
CA ILE A 176 -5.15 2.38 14.99
C ILE A 176 -6.02 1.47 14.09
N ALA A 177 -5.68 0.19 13.97
CA ALA A 177 -6.43 -0.77 13.16
C ALA A 177 -7.88 -0.92 13.65
N LYS A 178 -8.11 -1.03 14.95
CA LYS A 178 -9.46 -1.04 15.54
C LYS A 178 -10.23 0.26 15.27
N ALA A 179 -9.56 1.40 15.38
CA ALA A 179 -10.19 2.69 15.14
C ALA A 179 -10.66 2.85 13.68
N VAL A 180 -9.88 2.38 12.70
CA VAL A 180 -10.30 2.43 11.29
C VAL A 180 -11.41 1.41 11.00
N GLU A 181 -11.39 0.22 11.60
CA GLU A 181 -12.49 -0.74 11.54
C GLU A 181 -13.78 -0.14 12.13
N GLU A 182 -13.72 0.47 13.32
CA GLU A 182 -14.85 1.19 13.92
C GLU A 182 -15.31 2.39 13.08
N GLY A 183 -14.42 2.97 12.28
CA GLY A 183 -14.72 4.02 11.30
C GLY A 183 -15.46 3.50 10.07
N GLY A 184 -15.60 2.17 9.90
CA GLY A 184 -16.29 1.52 8.80
C GLY A 184 -15.39 1.17 7.61
N ALA A 185 -14.07 1.06 7.81
CA ALA A 185 -13.18 0.54 6.78
C ALA A 185 -13.58 -0.89 6.38
N ASP A 186 -13.50 -1.21 5.09
CA ASP A 186 -13.77 -2.55 4.56
C ASP A 186 -12.54 -3.45 4.65
N ALA A 187 -11.34 -2.86 4.73
CA ALA A 187 -10.08 -3.54 4.99
C ALA A 187 -9.04 -2.56 5.58
N VAL A 188 -7.96 -3.12 6.11
CA VAL A 188 -6.79 -2.34 6.54
C VAL A 188 -5.55 -2.79 5.77
N SER A 189 -4.70 -1.85 5.31
CA SER A 189 -3.41 -2.18 4.71
C SER A 189 -2.25 -1.70 5.61
N LEU A 190 -1.27 -2.57 5.81
CA LEU A 190 -0.12 -2.33 6.67
C LEU A 190 1.07 -3.22 6.26
N ILE A 191 2.28 -2.72 6.40
CA ILE A 191 2.72 -1.47 7.01
C ILE A 191 3.22 -0.49 5.95
N ASN A 192 2.94 0.79 6.13
CA ASN A 192 3.67 1.82 5.41
C ASN A 192 5.15 1.84 5.86
N THR A 193 5.96 2.74 5.35
CA THR A 193 7.40 2.81 5.62
C THR A 193 7.73 3.18 7.07
N VAL A 194 8.80 2.60 7.60
CA VAL A 194 9.33 2.91 8.94
C VAL A 194 10.21 4.14 8.85
N LEU A 195 10.04 5.10 9.77
CA LEU A 195 10.84 6.33 9.78
C LEU A 195 12.32 6.04 10.11
N GLY A 196 13.21 6.57 9.29
CA GLY A 196 14.65 6.40 9.46
C GLY A 196 15.46 7.59 8.96
N MET A 197 16.77 7.53 9.19
CA MET A 197 17.73 8.55 8.76
C MET A 197 19.09 7.91 8.46
N ARG A 198 19.80 8.49 7.48
CA ARG A 198 21.22 8.22 7.28
C ARG A 198 22.02 9.52 7.21
N ILE A 199 23.26 9.50 7.68
CA ILE A 199 24.22 10.61 7.62
C ILE A 199 25.31 10.27 6.59
N ASP A 200 25.57 11.20 5.67
CA ASP A 200 26.76 11.17 4.80
C ASP A 200 27.99 11.53 5.65
N LEU A 201 28.88 10.56 5.83
CA LEU A 201 30.06 10.74 6.71
C LEU A 201 31.06 11.76 6.15
N ASN A 202 31.12 11.91 4.83
CA ASN A 202 32.01 12.90 4.17
C ASN A 202 31.46 14.31 4.33
N LYS A 203 30.17 14.50 4.06
CA LYS A 203 29.50 15.80 4.17
C LYS A 203 29.07 16.15 5.59
N LYS A 204 29.05 15.17 6.52
CA LYS A 204 28.55 15.30 7.90
C LYS A 204 27.14 15.89 7.97
N LYS A 205 26.28 15.47 7.05
CA LYS A 205 24.89 15.96 6.89
C LYS A 205 23.96 14.79 6.56
N PRO A 206 22.63 14.94 6.77
CA PRO A 206 21.66 13.98 6.29
C PRO A 206 21.83 13.70 4.80
N ILE A 207 21.67 12.43 4.38
CA ILE A 207 21.83 12.00 2.99
C ILE A 207 20.72 12.57 2.11
N ILE A 208 19.48 12.66 2.63
CA ILE A 208 18.33 13.22 1.91
C ILE A 208 17.96 14.61 2.44
N ALA A 209 17.44 15.46 1.58
CA ALA A 209 17.15 16.87 1.89
C ALA A 209 16.13 17.02 3.04
N ASN A 210 15.17 16.13 3.14
CA ASN A 210 14.14 16.10 4.19
C ASN A 210 14.66 15.60 5.55
N LYS A 211 15.96 15.27 5.68
CA LYS A 211 16.66 14.71 6.83
C LYS A 211 16.22 13.29 7.18
N THR A 212 14.94 13.08 7.45
CA THR A 212 14.33 11.76 7.71
C THR A 212 13.49 11.32 6.50
N GLY A 213 13.33 10.01 6.33
CA GLY A 213 12.52 9.39 5.29
C GLY A 213 11.99 8.04 5.72
N GLY A 214 11.04 7.51 4.93
CA GLY A 214 10.53 6.17 5.14
C GLY A 214 11.52 5.11 4.66
N MET A 215 11.80 4.13 5.50
CA MET A 215 12.56 2.93 5.16
C MET A 215 11.66 1.88 4.55
N SER A 216 12.10 1.26 3.47
CA SER A 216 11.47 0.11 2.81
C SER A 216 12.56 -0.88 2.35
N GLY A 217 12.18 -2.13 2.11
CA GLY A 217 13.09 -3.18 1.64
C GLY A 217 13.07 -4.43 2.52
N PRO A 218 13.82 -5.49 2.14
CA PRO A 218 13.75 -6.82 2.77
C PRO A 218 13.98 -6.84 4.29
N ALA A 219 14.77 -5.91 4.81
CA ALA A 219 15.03 -5.80 6.26
C ALA A 219 13.76 -5.55 7.10
N LEU A 220 12.64 -5.13 6.47
CA LEU A 220 11.40 -4.83 7.18
C LEU A 220 10.42 -6.00 7.26
N LEU A 221 10.66 -7.10 6.56
CA LEU A 221 9.73 -8.23 6.51
C LEU A 221 9.35 -8.76 7.91
N PRO A 222 10.29 -9.05 8.83
CA PRO A 222 9.93 -9.55 10.17
C PRO A 222 9.09 -8.58 10.98
N LEU A 223 9.26 -7.28 10.75
CA LEU A 223 8.45 -6.24 11.40
C LEU A 223 7.03 -6.24 10.84
N ALA A 224 6.90 -6.33 9.50
CA ALA A 224 5.62 -6.40 8.82
C ALA A 224 4.82 -7.65 9.23
N VAL A 225 5.44 -8.82 9.21
CA VAL A 225 4.85 -10.10 9.64
C VAL A 225 4.30 -9.99 11.06
N ARG A 226 5.11 -9.49 12.03
CA ARG A 226 4.66 -9.30 13.41
C ARG A 226 3.46 -8.35 13.50
N MET A 227 3.49 -7.21 12.79
CA MET A 227 2.40 -6.24 12.86
C MET A 227 1.12 -6.74 12.20
N VAL A 228 1.23 -7.42 11.06
CA VAL A 228 0.08 -8.08 10.41
C VAL A 228 -0.55 -9.11 11.35
N TYR A 229 0.26 -9.97 11.97
CA TYR A 229 -0.21 -10.97 12.92
C TYR A 229 -0.96 -10.33 14.11
N GLN A 230 -0.38 -9.30 14.72
CA GLN A 230 -0.99 -8.58 15.85
C GLN A 230 -2.33 -7.93 15.46
N VAL A 231 -2.40 -7.31 14.29
CA VAL A 231 -3.64 -6.69 13.80
C VAL A 231 -4.68 -7.75 13.49
N TYR A 232 -4.26 -8.85 12.85
CA TYR A 232 -5.14 -9.97 12.52
C TYR A 232 -5.88 -10.55 13.75
N GLU A 233 -5.20 -10.71 14.87
CA GLU A 233 -5.81 -11.19 16.11
C GLU A 233 -6.84 -10.22 16.73
N ASN A 234 -6.94 -9.00 16.21
CA ASN A 234 -7.67 -7.92 16.86
C ASN A 234 -8.72 -7.21 16.01
N VAL A 235 -8.77 -7.48 14.70
CA VAL A 235 -9.79 -6.95 13.78
C VAL A 235 -10.48 -8.08 13.03
N SER A 236 -11.68 -7.84 12.51
CA SER A 236 -12.45 -8.81 11.73
C SER A 236 -12.44 -8.52 10.22
N ILE A 237 -12.00 -7.33 9.83
CA ILE A 237 -11.89 -6.93 8.42
C ILE A 237 -10.64 -7.52 7.75
N PRO A 238 -10.65 -7.76 6.43
CA PRO A 238 -9.50 -8.23 5.66
C PRO A 238 -8.26 -7.35 5.84
N ILE A 239 -7.09 -7.98 5.70
CA ILE A 239 -5.80 -7.31 5.82
C ILE A 239 -5.06 -7.40 4.48
N VAL A 240 -4.51 -6.27 4.01
CA VAL A 240 -3.51 -6.24 2.94
C VAL A 240 -2.14 -6.04 3.59
N GLY A 241 -1.33 -7.09 3.60
CA GLY A 241 0.01 -7.07 4.21
C GLY A 241 1.06 -6.49 3.28
N MET A 242 2.00 -5.69 3.80
CA MET A 242 3.12 -5.18 3.03
C MET A 242 4.32 -4.87 3.92
N GLY A 243 5.51 -4.90 3.31
CA GLY A 243 6.77 -4.53 3.95
C GLY A 243 7.81 -5.64 3.80
N GLY A 244 8.82 -5.38 2.99
CA GLY A 244 9.96 -6.27 2.80
C GLY A 244 9.79 -7.41 1.81
N VAL A 245 8.63 -7.59 1.22
CA VAL A 245 8.30 -8.67 0.28
C VAL A 245 9.21 -8.63 -0.94
N SER A 246 9.85 -9.75 -1.28
CA SER A 246 10.80 -9.89 -2.37
C SER A 246 10.71 -11.22 -3.14
N CYS A 247 9.99 -12.21 -2.60
CA CYS A 247 9.79 -13.52 -3.20
C CYS A 247 8.41 -14.10 -2.86
N ALA A 248 8.06 -15.23 -3.46
CA ALA A 248 6.75 -15.86 -3.23
C ALA A 248 6.61 -16.44 -1.82
N GLU A 249 7.69 -16.86 -1.18
CA GLU A 249 7.70 -17.30 0.21
C GLU A 249 7.28 -16.16 1.16
N ASP A 250 7.73 -14.91 0.92
CA ASP A 250 7.36 -13.75 1.73
C ASP A 250 5.86 -13.47 1.64
N VAL A 251 5.25 -13.69 0.46
CA VAL A 251 3.80 -13.57 0.26
C VAL A 251 3.05 -14.58 1.14
N ILE A 252 3.49 -15.85 1.09
CA ILE A 252 2.89 -16.92 1.90
C ILE A 252 3.06 -16.63 3.40
N GLU A 253 4.23 -16.12 3.83
CA GLU A 253 4.48 -15.77 5.22
C GLU A 253 3.52 -14.68 5.74
N LEU A 254 3.29 -13.63 4.96
CA LEU A 254 2.32 -12.59 5.31
C LEU A 254 0.88 -13.11 5.30
N MET A 255 0.53 -14.02 4.39
CA MET A 255 -0.80 -14.65 4.38
C MET A 255 -1.02 -15.56 5.59
N LEU A 256 0.00 -16.32 5.99
CA LEU A 256 -0.02 -17.10 7.26
C LEU A 256 -0.12 -16.19 8.49
N ALA A 257 0.44 -14.99 8.44
CA ALA A 257 0.26 -13.98 9.48
C ALA A 257 -1.15 -13.36 9.51
N GLY A 258 -1.99 -13.63 8.50
CA GLY A 258 -3.38 -13.18 8.42
C GLY A 258 -3.70 -12.21 7.28
N ALA A 259 -2.76 -11.93 6.37
CA ALA A 259 -3.04 -11.10 5.21
C ALA A 259 -3.92 -11.84 4.18
N THR A 260 -4.92 -11.16 3.64
CA THR A 260 -5.76 -11.64 2.53
C THR A 260 -5.10 -11.40 1.17
N ALA A 261 -4.37 -10.28 1.05
CA ALA A 261 -3.60 -9.93 -0.13
C ALA A 261 -2.28 -9.28 0.32
N VAL A 262 -1.31 -9.15 -0.59
CA VAL A 262 0.04 -8.71 -0.25
C VAL A 262 0.53 -7.67 -1.24
N GLU A 263 0.90 -6.49 -0.73
CA GLU A 263 1.54 -5.46 -1.55
C GLU A 263 3.06 -5.63 -1.59
N VAL A 264 3.62 -5.51 -2.79
CA VAL A 264 5.05 -5.55 -3.09
C VAL A 264 5.55 -4.15 -3.41
N GLY A 265 6.43 -3.60 -2.58
CA GLY A 265 6.92 -2.22 -2.71
C GLY A 265 8.32 -2.13 -3.32
N ALA A 266 9.35 -1.94 -2.48
CA ALA A 266 10.73 -1.64 -2.89
C ALA A 266 11.33 -2.67 -3.86
N ALA A 267 10.88 -3.91 -3.86
CA ALA A 267 11.35 -4.94 -4.80
C ALA A 267 11.15 -4.53 -6.27
N ASN A 268 10.05 -3.81 -6.59
CA ASN A 268 9.78 -3.29 -7.95
C ASN A 268 10.82 -2.27 -8.43
N LEU A 269 11.50 -1.59 -7.50
CA LEU A 269 12.53 -0.59 -7.82
C LEU A 269 13.91 -1.23 -7.99
N VAL A 270 14.10 -2.44 -7.48
CA VAL A 270 15.34 -3.24 -7.63
C VAL A 270 15.25 -4.13 -8.87
N ASP A 271 14.10 -4.76 -9.06
CA ASP A 271 13.80 -5.66 -10.17
C ASP A 271 12.39 -5.35 -10.69
N PRO A 272 12.25 -4.73 -11.87
CA PRO A 272 10.94 -4.38 -12.41
C PRO A 272 10.06 -5.61 -12.72
N PHE A 273 10.64 -6.81 -12.78
CA PHE A 273 9.92 -8.07 -12.95
C PHE A 273 9.58 -8.75 -11.63
N ALA A 274 9.89 -8.15 -10.48
CA ALA A 274 9.69 -8.77 -9.16
C ALA A 274 8.28 -9.31 -8.95
N CYS A 275 7.25 -8.50 -9.20
CA CYS A 275 5.86 -8.93 -9.03
C CYS A 275 5.48 -10.06 -9.99
N LYS A 276 5.87 -9.98 -11.27
CA LYS A 276 5.67 -11.06 -12.25
C LYS A 276 6.30 -12.36 -11.78
N ARG A 277 7.57 -12.32 -11.39
CA ARG A 277 8.33 -13.47 -10.90
C ARG A 277 7.66 -14.09 -9.66
N ILE A 278 7.22 -13.26 -8.70
CA ILE A 278 6.51 -13.73 -7.51
C ILE A 278 5.23 -14.48 -7.89
N VAL A 279 4.41 -13.93 -8.80
CA VAL A 279 3.19 -14.59 -9.28
C VAL A 279 3.50 -15.94 -9.95
N GLU A 280 4.53 -15.99 -10.80
CA GLU A 280 4.94 -17.21 -11.50
C GLU A 280 5.49 -18.29 -10.54
N GLU A 281 6.16 -17.88 -9.46
CA GLU A 281 6.73 -18.77 -8.45
C GLU A 281 5.69 -19.31 -7.46
N LEU A 282 4.58 -18.57 -7.20
CA LEU A 282 3.57 -18.94 -6.20
C LEU A 282 3.11 -20.41 -6.30
N PRO A 283 2.74 -20.97 -7.48
CA PRO A 283 2.28 -22.36 -7.54
C PRO A 283 3.36 -23.36 -7.12
N THR A 284 4.64 -23.07 -7.41
CA THR A 284 5.77 -23.93 -7.04
C THR A 284 6.00 -23.90 -5.53
N VAL A 285 5.94 -22.69 -4.94
CA VAL A 285 6.11 -22.51 -3.50
C VAL A 285 4.93 -23.11 -2.73
N MET A 286 3.68 -22.92 -3.21
CA MET A 286 2.50 -23.59 -2.65
C MET A 286 2.66 -25.12 -2.64
N LYS A 287 3.16 -25.71 -3.74
CA LYS A 287 3.44 -27.16 -3.80
C LYS A 287 4.46 -27.58 -2.77
N LYS A 288 5.56 -26.83 -2.62
CA LYS A 288 6.61 -27.08 -1.63
C LYS A 288 6.05 -27.15 -0.20
N TYR A 289 5.11 -26.25 0.13
CA TYR A 289 4.51 -26.17 1.46
C TYR A 289 3.16 -26.90 1.58
N ARG A 290 2.74 -27.67 0.55
CA ARG A 290 1.50 -28.46 0.51
C ARG A 290 0.23 -27.61 0.68
N ILE A 291 0.24 -26.42 0.09
CA ILE A 291 -0.89 -25.48 0.06
C ILE A 291 -1.66 -25.71 -1.25
N GLU A 292 -2.93 -26.05 -1.18
CA GLU A 292 -3.80 -26.23 -2.36
C GLU A 292 -4.51 -24.93 -2.74
N ASN A 293 -5.00 -24.18 -1.74
CA ASN A 293 -5.65 -22.90 -1.91
C ASN A 293 -4.99 -21.86 -0.98
N LEU A 294 -4.68 -20.68 -1.51
CA LEU A 294 -4.10 -19.60 -0.67
C LEU A 294 -5.08 -19.11 0.39
N THR A 295 -6.39 -19.17 0.13
CA THR A 295 -7.40 -18.79 1.12
C THR A 295 -7.41 -19.67 2.37
N ASP A 296 -6.95 -20.92 2.27
CA ASP A 296 -6.97 -21.86 3.39
C ASP A 296 -5.89 -21.53 4.45
N ILE A 297 -4.85 -20.79 4.06
CA ILE A 297 -3.77 -20.40 4.99
C ILE A 297 -4.01 -19.03 5.64
N ILE A 298 -4.98 -18.27 5.14
CA ILE A 298 -5.43 -17.05 5.82
C ILE A 298 -6.19 -17.49 7.07
N ARG A 299 -5.73 -17.16 8.23
CA ARG A 299 -6.24 -17.68 9.50
C ARG A 299 -5.82 -19.13 9.83
N GLY A 300 -4.64 -19.55 9.41
CA GLY A 300 -4.16 -20.85 9.84
C GLY A 300 -4.19 -20.99 11.35
N ASP A 301 -5.15 -21.73 11.87
CA ASP A 301 -5.08 -22.34 13.20
C ASP A 301 -3.96 -23.39 13.13
N HIS A 302 -2.74 -22.96 13.44
CA HIS A 302 -1.54 -23.81 13.42
C HIS A 302 -1.10 -24.13 14.82
#